data_b432280916484f110d3338642fe36bff
#
_entry.id   b432280916484f110d3338642fe36bff
#
_cell.length_a   1.000
_cell.length_b   1.000
_cell.length_c   1.000
_cell.angle_alpha   90.00
_cell.angle_beta   90.00
_cell.angle_gamma   90.00
#
_symmetry.space_group_name_H-M   'P 1'
#
loop_
_entity.id
_entity.type
_entity.pdbx_description
1 polymer ?
#
loop_
_entity_poly.entity_id
_entity_poly.type
_entity_poly.pdbx_seq_one_letter_code
_entity_poly.pdbx_strand_id
1 'polypeptide(L)'
;KQRVMPFGAPAQKAIRRWLDDGRPLLVGEQSAAALFLGRQGKRIDQRMVRRVVHECARDAGVPDISPHALRHSAATHMLDGGADLREVQELLGHSSLKTTQRYTHVSIEQLKARYGQAFPRA
;
A
#
# COMPACT_ATOMS: atom_id res chain seq x y z
N LYS A 1 -13.67 -9.64 4.34
CA LYS A 1 -12.83 -10.83 4.39
C LYS A 1 -11.51 -10.51 5.06
N GLN A 2 -11.21 -11.23 6.13
CA GLN A 2 -9.99 -10.99 6.88
C GLN A 2 -8.78 -11.60 6.17
N ARG A 3 -7.67 -10.86 6.17
CA ARG A 3 -6.40 -11.30 5.62
C ARG A 3 -5.28 -10.86 6.54
N VAL A 4 -4.22 -11.65 6.56
CA VAL A 4 -3.00 -11.26 7.26
C VAL A 4 -2.07 -10.65 6.21
N MET A 5 -1.73 -9.38 6.41
CA MET A 5 -0.85 -8.65 5.49
C MET A 5 0.48 -8.40 6.18
N PRO A 6 1.58 -8.96 5.67
CA PRO A 6 2.89 -8.68 6.22
C PRO A 6 3.35 -7.27 5.87
N PHE A 7 4.14 -6.68 6.73
CA PHE A 7 4.78 -5.40 6.46
C PHE A 7 6.16 -5.37 7.12
N GLY A 8 7.05 -4.59 6.53
CA GLY A 8 8.43 -4.53 6.99
C GLY A 8 8.66 -3.55 8.13
N ALA A 9 9.89 -3.49 8.59
CA ALA A 9 10.28 -2.65 9.73
C ALA A 9 10.00 -1.15 9.52
N PRO A 10 10.24 -0.56 8.35
CA PRO A 10 9.91 0.86 8.14
C PRO A 10 8.42 1.15 8.28
N ALA A 11 7.56 0.27 7.76
CA ALA A 11 6.11 0.42 7.89
C ALA A 11 5.68 0.24 9.33
N GLN A 12 6.26 -0.71 10.05
CA GLN A 12 5.99 -0.92 11.46
C GLN A 12 6.30 0.33 12.28
N LYS A 13 7.44 0.95 12.02
CA LYS A 13 7.86 2.18 12.69
C LYS A 13 6.87 3.32 12.43
N ALA A 14 6.43 3.47 11.19
CA ALA A 14 5.46 4.49 10.82
C ALA A 14 4.10 4.24 11.49
N ILE A 15 3.65 3.01 11.55
CA ILE A 15 2.39 2.63 12.20
C ILE A 15 2.47 2.91 13.70
N ARG A 16 3.60 2.61 14.34
CA ARG A 16 3.78 2.92 15.77
C ARG A 16 3.69 4.42 16.04
N ARG A 17 4.31 5.24 15.20
CA ARG A 17 4.20 6.71 15.33
C ARG A 17 2.75 7.15 15.17
N TRP A 18 2.03 6.57 14.23
CA TRP A 18 0.61 6.87 14.05
C TRP A 18 -0.19 6.50 15.30
N LEU A 19 0.03 5.32 15.86
CA LEU A 19 -0.68 4.86 17.05
C LEU A 19 -0.37 5.71 18.29
N ASP A 20 0.87 6.16 18.42
CA ASP A 20 1.29 6.93 19.59
C ASP A 20 0.95 8.41 19.48
N ASP A 21 1.16 9.02 18.32
CA ASP A 21 1.11 10.48 18.15
C ASP A 21 -0.06 10.96 17.30
N GLY A 22 -0.52 10.21 16.34
CA GLY A 22 -1.54 10.63 15.39
C GLY A 22 -2.95 10.18 15.77
N ARG A 23 -3.15 8.89 15.90
CA ARG A 23 -4.46 8.30 16.17
C ARG A 23 -5.12 8.88 17.43
N PRO A 24 -4.43 9.08 18.56
CA PRO A 24 -5.04 9.64 19.75
C PRO A 24 -5.66 11.02 19.55
N LEU A 25 -5.16 11.81 18.59
CA LEU A 25 -5.69 13.12 18.28
C LEU A 25 -7.02 13.06 17.52
N LEU A 26 -7.32 11.94 16.88
CA LEU A 26 -8.50 11.80 16.03
C LEU A 26 -9.52 10.80 16.58
N VAL A 27 -9.12 9.94 17.51
CA VAL A 27 -9.99 8.88 18.01
C VAL A 27 -11.20 9.44 18.74
N GLY A 28 -12.37 8.84 18.51
CA GLY A 28 -13.62 9.21 19.13
C GLY A 28 -14.60 8.06 19.14
N GLU A 29 -15.86 8.34 19.43
CA GLU A 29 -16.89 7.33 19.58
C GLU A 29 -17.12 6.50 18.32
N GLN A 30 -16.88 7.11 17.14
CA GLN A 30 -17.13 6.45 15.86
C GLN A 30 -15.91 5.71 15.31
N SER A 31 -14.79 5.71 16.03
CA SER A 31 -13.55 5.12 15.57
C SER A 31 -13.55 3.58 15.63
N ALA A 32 -14.23 3.03 16.63
CA ALA A 32 -14.21 1.57 16.87
C ALA A 32 -12.78 1.05 16.86
N ALA A 33 -12.56 -0.09 16.21
CA ALA A 33 -11.24 -0.71 16.12
C ALA A 33 -10.48 -0.33 14.84
N ALA A 34 -10.95 0.68 14.09
CA ALA A 34 -10.28 1.07 12.86
C ALA A 34 -8.86 1.57 13.13
N LEU A 35 -7.90 1.04 12.40
CA LEU A 35 -6.50 1.46 12.55
C LEU A 35 -6.29 2.87 12.01
N PHE A 36 -6.76 3.15 10.81
CA PHE A 36 -6.59 4.46 10.17
C PHE A 36 -7.90 5.24 10.22
N LEU A 37 -7.80 6.48 10.64
CA LEU A 37 -8.93 7.36 10.86
C LEU A 37 -8.86 8.60 9.97
N GLY A 38 -10.04 9.08 9.54
CA GLY A 38 -10.17 10.37 8.89
C GLY A 38 -10.29 11.50 9.93
N ARG A 39 -10.47 12.71 9.45
CA ARG A 39 -10.53 13.92 10.29
C ARG A 39 -11.66 13.89 11.33
N GLN A 40 -12.74 13.19 11.02
CA GLN A 40 -13.90 13.11 11.92
C GLN A 40 -13.83 11.94 12.89
N GLY A 41 -12.71 11.20 12.90
CA GLY A 41 -12.52 10.07 13.79
C GLY A 41 -13.15 8.77 13.31
N LYS A 42 -13.74 8.76 12.11
CA LYS A 42 -14.27 7.55 11.50
C LYS A 42 -13.16 6.82 10.72
N ARG A 43 -13.38 5.56 10.41
CA ARG A 43 -12.49 4.82 9.51
C ARG A 43 -12.20 5.65 8.27
N ILE A 44 -10.93 5.74 7.89
CA ILE A 44 -10.52 6.50 6.70
C ILE A 44 -11.21 5.93 5.46
N ASP A 45 -11.68 6.80 4.57
CA ASP A 45 -12.30 6.37 3.33
C ASP A 45 -11.28 6.29 2.18
N GLN A 46 -11.70 5.66 1.08
CA GLN A 46 -10.83 5.45 -0.08
C GLN A 46 -10.37 6.76 -0.73
N ARG A 47 -11.22 7.77 -0.73
CA ARG A 47 -10.87 9.07 -1.32
C ARG A 47 -9.73 9.72 -0.55
N MET A 48 -9.77 9.65 0.76
CA MET A 48 -8.72 10.22 1.61
C MET A 48 -7.41 9.46 1.44
N VAL A 49 -7.45 8.12 1.36
CA VAL A 49 -6.26 7.32 1.10
C VAL A 49 -5.63 7.71 -0.24
N ARG A 50 -6.45 7.84 -1.27
CA ARG A 50 -5.99 8.24 -2.61
C ARG A 50 -5.35 9.62 -2.57
N ARG A 51 -5.98 10.55 -1.89
CA ARG A 51 -5.47 11.92 -1.74
C ARG A 51 -4.12 11.94 -1.02
N VAL A 52 -3.99 11.18 0.07
CA VAL A 52 -2.74 11.10 0.83
C VAL A 52 -1.61 10.56 -0.05
N VAL A 53 -1.88 9.51 -0.82
CA VAL A 53 -0.87 8.91 -1.70
C VAL A 53 -0.43 9.92 -2.76
N HIS A 54 -1.37 10.63 -3.39
CA HIS A 54 -1.03 11.65 -4.39
C HIS A 54 -0.22 12.80 -3.78
N GLU A 55 -0.59 13.26 -2.60
CA GLU A 55 0.13 14.33 -1.91
C GLU A 55 1.55 13.90 -1.54
N CYS A 56 1.72 12.67 -1.05
CA CYS A 56 3.03 12.12 -0.73
C CYS A 56 3.91 11.99 -1.98
N ALA A 57 3.35 11.56 -3.09
CA ALA A 57 4.09 11.48 -4.36
C ALA A 57 4.57 12.85 -4.80
N ARG A 58 3.70 13.84 -4.73
CA ARG A 58 4.05 15.22 -5.08
C ARG A 58 5.16 15.75 -4.17
N ASP A 59 5.03 15.56 -2.87
CA ASP A 59 6.02 16.05 -1.90
C ASP A 59 7.37 15.36 -2.07
N ALA A 60 7.35 14.09 -2.48
CA ALA A 60 8.58 13.34 -2.74
C ALA A 60 9.23 13.68 -4.10
N GLY A 61 8.52 14.44 -4.94
CA GLY A 61 9.05 14.81 -6.27
C GLY A 61 9.08 13.64 -7.25
N VAL A 62 8.25 12.63 -7.03
CA VAL A 62 8.15 11.47 -7.93
C VAL A 62 6.90 11.60 -8.80
N PRO A 63 6.80 10.80 -9.89
CA PRO A 63 5.60 10.81 -10.72
C PRO A 63 4.35 10.52 -9.89
N ASP A 64 3.22 11.10 -10.31
CA ASP A 64 1.95 10.91 -9.63
C ASP A 64 1.58 9.42 -9.58
N ILE A 65 1.19 8.94 -8.41
CA ILE A 65 0.97 7.54 -8.14
C ILE A 65 -0.34 7.35 -7.39
N SER A 66 -1.09 6.32 -7.76
CA SER A 66 -2.30 5.92 -7.06
C SER A 66 -2.03 4.81 -6.05
N PRO A 67 -2.94 4.56 -5.08
CA PRO A 67 -2.84 3.38 -4.23
C PRO A 67 -2.75 2.07 -5.03
N HIS A 68 -3.46 1.97 -6.14
CA HIS A 68 -3.37 0.82 -7.04
C HIS A 68 -1.96 0.61 -7.59
N ALA A 69 -1.29 1.69 -7.98
CA ALA A 69 0.08 1.63 -8.47
C ALA A 69 1.05 1.16 -7.38
N LEU A 70 0.85 1.60 -6.15
CA LEU A 70 1.62 1.10 -5.01
C LEU A 70 1.42 -0.39 -4.80
N ARG A 71 0.19 -0.86 -4.92
CA ARG A 71 -0.13 -2.28 -4.81
C ARG A 71 0.55 -3.10 -5.90
N HIS A 72 0.54 -2.62 -7.14
CA HIS A 72 1.24 -3.25 -8.24
C HIS A 72 2.75 -3.28 -8.01
N SER A 73 3.29 -2.20 -7.51
CA SER A 73 4.72 -2.12 -7.16
C SER A 73 5.08 -3.13 -6.08
N ALA A 74 4.26 -3.24 -5.04
CA ALA A 74 4.48 -4.22 -3.97
C ALA A 74 4.45 -5.65 -4.53
N ALA A 75 3.48 -5.96 -5.39
CA ALA A 75 3.39 -7.28 -6.03
C ALA A 75 4.64 -7.58 -6.86
N THR A 76 5.11 -6.60 -7.62
CA THR A 76 6.31 -6.73 -8.43
C THR A 76 7.55 -7.01 -7.57
N HIS A 77 7.70 -6.27 -6.48
CA HIS A 77 8.82 -6.48 -5.56
C HIS A 77 8.79 -7.85 -4.89
N MET A 78 7.60 -8.33 -4.53
CA MET A 78 7.46 -9.67 -3.95
C MET A 78 7.87 -10.74 -4.95
N LEU A 79 7.40 -10.65 -6.19
CA LEU A 79 7.74 -11.59 -7.25
C LEU A 79 9.24 -11.56 -7.56
N ASP A 80 9.82 -10.36 -7.59
CA ASP A 80 11.25 -10.17 -7.81
C ASP A 80 12.08 -10.77 -6.68
N GLY A 81 11.57 -10.72 -5.46
CA GLY A 81 12.22 -11.29 -4.27
C GLY A 81 12.07 -12.80 -4.14
N GLY A 82 11.42 -13.46 -5.07
CA GLY A 82 11.31 -14.91 -5.10
C GLY A 82 9.95 -15.48 -4.67
N ALA A 83 8.99 -14.65 -4.28
CA ALA A 83 7.65 -15.12 -4.00
C ALA A 83 7.00 -15.61 -5.30
N ASP A 84 6.24 -16.71 -5.25
CA ASP A 84 5.55 -17.17 -6.44
C ASP A 84 4.24 -16.36 -6.64
N LEU A 85 3.72 -16.46 -7.86
CA LEU A 85 2.52 -15.72 -8.25
C LEU A 85 1.33 -16.05 -7.36
N ARG A 86 1.19 -17.30 -6.95
CA ARG A 86 0.09 -17.76 -6.11
C ARG A 86 0.16 -17.13 -4.71
N GLU A 87 1.36 -17.07 -4.13
CA GLU A 87 1.55 -16.41 -2.83
C GLU A 87 1.15 -14.95 -2.88
N VAL A 88 1.55 -14.25 -3.93
CA VAL A 88 1.19 -12.85 -4.14
C VAL A 88 -0.32 -12.69 -4.31
N GLN A 89 -0.95 -13.58 -5.07
CA GLN A 89 -2.40 -13.57 -5.24
C GLN A 89 -3.14 -13.74 -3.91
N GLU A 90 -2.67 -14.64 -3.07
CA GLU A 90 -3.27 -14.87 -1.75
C GLU A 90 -3.15 -13.65 -0.85
N LEU A 91 -2.01 -12.98 -0.86
CA LEU A 91 -1.80 -11.75 -0.08
C LEU A 91 -2.68 -10.60 -0.55
N LEU A 92 -2.79 -10.41 -1.86
CA LEU A 92 -3.59 -9.32 -2.43
C LEU A 92 -5.08 -9.61 -2.47
N GLY A 93 -5.45 -10.89 -2.34
CA GLY A 93 -6.84 -11.35 -2.37
C GLY A 93 -7.32 -11.72 -3.76
N HIS A 94 -8.40 -12.48 -3.78
CA HIS A 94 -8.95 -13.04 -5.04
C HIS A 94 -9.44 -11.98 -6.01
N SER A 95 -9.89 -10.82 -5.50
CA SER A 95 -10.32 -9.72 -6.36
C SER A 95 -9.20 -9.18 -7.24
N SER A 96 -7.95 -9.42 -6.85
CA SER A 96 -6.76 -8.98 -7.59
C SER A 96 -6.20 -10.07 -8.48
N LEU A 97 -6.83 -11.24 -8.52
CA LEU A 97 -6.34 -12.41 -9.24
C LEU A 97 -6.12 -12.13 -10.73
N LYS A 98 -7.11 -11.53 -11.39
CA LYS A 98 -7.02 -11.20 -12.80
C LYS A 98 -5.88 -10.24 -13.09
N THR A 99 -5.70 -9.24 -12.24
CA THR A 99 -4.63 -8.26 -12.38
C THR A 99 -3.27 -8.93 -12.20
N THR A 100 -3.13 -9.77 -11.18
CA THR A 100 -1.88 -10.47 -10.89
C THR A 100 -1.53 -11.47 -11.99
N GLN A 101 -2.51 -12.17 -12.53
CA GLN A 101 -2.31 -13.14 -13.62
C GLN A 101 -1.83 -12.49 -14.92
N ARG A 102 -2.03 -11.20 -15.08
CA ARG A 102 -1.54 -10.45 -16.25
C ARG A 102 -0.05 -10.16 -16.17
N TYR A 103 0.58 -10.38 -15.02
CA TYR A 103 2.02 -10.15 -14.87
C TYR A 103 2.78 -11.26 -15.57
N THR A 104 3.18 -10.99 -16.80
CA THR A 104 4.18 -11.78 -17.50
C THR A 104 5.56 -11.29 -17.07
N HIS A 105 6.59 -12.05 -17.39
CA HIS A 105 7.96 -11.62 -17.11
C HIS A 105 8.27 -10.23 -17.68
N VAL A 106 7.84 -9.98 -18.92
CA VAL A 106 8.02 -8.69 -19.58
C VAL A 106 7.27 -7.58 -18.85
N SER A 107 6.02 -7.86 -18.43
CA SER A 107 5.21 -6.90 -17.70
C SER A 107 5.83 -6.54 -16.36
N ILE A 108 6.41 -7.51 -15.67
CA ILE A 108 7.10 -7.28 -14.39
C ILE A 108 8.31 -6.37 -14.59
N GLU A 109 9.11 -6.61 -15.62
CA GLU A 109 10.25 -5.77 -15.95
C GLU A 109 9.84 -4.34 -16.31
N GLN A 110 8.75 -4.19 -17.08
CA GLN A 110 8.21 -2.89 -17.42
C GLN A 110 7.74 -2.13 -16.18
N LEU A 111 7.09 -2.81 -15.25
CA LEU A 111 6.67 -2.20 -14.00
C LEU A 111 7.86 -1.76 -13.17
N LYS A 112 8.91 -2.57 -13.10
CA LYS A 112 10.16 -2.20 -12.42
C LYS A 112 10.78 -0.94 -13.03
N ALA A 113 10.87 -0.90 -14.36
CA ALA A 113 11.44 0.25 -15.05
C ALA A 113 10.60 1.51 -14.81
N ARG A 114 9.28 1.37 -14.80
CA ARG A 114 8.37 2.50 -14.63
C ARG A 114 8.33 3.03 -13.20
N TYR A 115 8.29 2.13 -12.21
CA TYR A 115 8.14 2.50 -10.81
C TYR A 115 9.41 2.38 -9.98
N GLY A 116 10.45 1.76 -10.51
CA GLY A 116 11.70 1.55 -9.79
C GLY A 116 12.38 2.85 -9.36
N GLN A 117 12.25 3.91 -10.15
CA GLN A 117 12.78 5.23 -9.81
C GLN A 117 11.95 5.93 -8.74
N ALA A 118 10.63 5.69 -8.75
CA ALA A 118 9.71 6.27 -7.76
C ALA A 118 9.82 5.55 -6.42
N PHE A 119 10.18 4.26 -6.43
CA PHE A 119 10.28 3.43 -5.24
C PHE A 119 11.64 2.74 -5.19
N PRO A 120 12.73 3.52 -5.02
CA PRO A 120 14.04 2.92 -4.96
C PRO A 120 14.14 1.97 -3.76
N ARG A 121 14.84 0.87 -3.96
CA ARG A 121 15.11 -0.06 -2.86
C ARG A 121 16.05 0.60 -1.87
N ALA A 122 15.62 0.62 -0.64
CA ALA A 122 16.47 1.08 0.45
C ALA A 122 17.50 0.02 0.82
#